data_2774e7ad708a0eee0960427a9cb15778
#
_entry.id   2774e7ad708a0eee0960427a9cb15778
#
_cell.length_a   1.000
_cell.length_b   1.000
_cell.length_c   1.000
_cell.angle_alpha   90.00
_cell.angle_beta   90.00
_cell.angle_gamma   90.00
#
_symmetry.space_group_name_H-M   'P 1'
#
loop_
_entity.id
_entity.type
_entity.pdbx_description
1 polymer ?
#
loop_
_entity_poly.entity_id
_entity_poly.type
_entity_poly.pdbx_seq_one_letter_code
_entity_poly.pdbx_strand_id
1 'polypeptide(L)'
;MIATKTFVGMPPFPVAAKKALANSQLRSNIRNATHTIRTKRARVVAELDDFEQLRQAAADIKDNVLSGLGRYLEQVEGSLTAAGATVHWARDAAEANRIVVEIARSHKVDEVVKVKSMATQEIELNVALEAAGIAAWETDLAELIVQLGNDLPSHILVPAIHRNRSEVREIFLREMGKVGMAADPDLSDEPAELAGAARRHLREKFLRAKVAVSGANFLVAETGTLVVVESEGNGRMCLTLPEVLITVVGIEKIVPTWTDLEVFLQLLPRSATGERMNPYTSTWTGVTPGDGPQEVHVVLLDNGRTTVLADPVGRQALRCIRCSACMNVCPVYERTGGHAYGSVYPGPIGAILTPMLRGVGLDAQTDSMPFASSLCGACYEVCPVLINIPDVLVHLREQVVDSHRGGVPGALQAAMTGASWTLGGSRKLAALQKLAGLSGLVLGRRGGSIGRLPAPLSRWTDARDLPAPPRESFRRWWARTDGGRGDTRSAQISPLTGQDKK
;
A
#
# COMPACT_ATOMS: atom_id res chain seq x y z
N MET A 1 -3.63 -27.47 1.22
CA MET A 1 -2.84 -26.35 0.71
C MET A 1 -3.50 -25.09 1.27
N ILE A 2 -2.86 -24.45 2.25
CA ILE A 2 -3.30 -23.17 2.77
C ILE A 2 -2.99 -22.18 1.64
N ALA A 3 -4.03 -21.56 1.08
CA ALA A 3 -3.87 -20.60 0.01
C ALA A 3 -2.97 -19.46 0.50
N THR A 4 -1.97 -19.14 -0.26
CA THR A 4 -1.02 -18.07 0.01
C THR A 4 -1.77 -16.76 0.28
N LYS A 5 -1.62 -16.21 1.48
CA LYS A 5 -2.41 -15.07 1.96
C LYS A 5 -1.87 -13.70 1.54
N THR A 6 -0.77 -13.63 0.82
CA THR A 6 -0.21 -12.37 0.27
C THR A 6 -1.18 -11.71 -0.70
N PHE A 7 -1.90 -12.53 -1.43
CA PHE A 7 -3.10 -12.20 -2.15
C PHE A 7 -4.23 -12.94 -1.46
N VAL A 8 -4.96 -12.29 -0.67
CA VAL A 8 -6.02 -12.78 0.21
C VAL A 8 -7.17 -13.55 -0.50
N GLY A 9 -6.89 -14.17 -1.64
CA GLY A 9 -7.90 -14.87 -2.44
C GLY A 9 -9.00 -13.94 -2.97
N MET A 10 -8.75 -12.62 -3.03
CA MET A 10 -9.71 -11.66 -3.54
C MET A 10 -9.84 -11.80 -5.06
N PRO A 11 -11.04 -11.62 -5.60
CA PRO A 11 -11.24 -11.52 -7.05
C PRO A 11 -10.56 -10.25 -7.58
N PRO A 12 -10.46 -10.07 -8.93
CA PRO A 12 -9.95 -8.85 -9.52
C PRO A 12 -10.57 -7.60 -8.90
N PHE A 13 -9.78 -6.53 -8.77
CA PHE A 13 -10.13 -5.31 -8.03
C PHE A 13 -11.55 -4.78 -8.31
N PRO A 14 -12.05 -4.70 -9.56
CA PRO A 14 -13.41 -4.18 -9.82
C PRO A 14 -14.52 -4.97 -9.12
N VAL A 15 -14.33 -6.28 -8.98
CA VAL A 15 -15.31 -7.18 -8.33
C VAL A 15 -15.23 -7.02 -6.81
N ALA A 16 -14.00 -7.05 -6.26
CA ALA A 16 -13.75 -6.85 -4.83
C ALA A 16 -14.22 -5.46 -4.37
N ALA A 17 -13.91 -4.42 -5.13
CA ALA A 17 -14.33 -3.04 -4.87
C ALA A 17 -15.86 -2.91 -4.83
N LYS A 18 -16.59 -3.54 -5.73
CA LYS A 18 -18.06 -3.52 -5.73
C LYS A 18 -18.64 -4.05 -4.42
N LYS A 19 -18.07 -5.13 -3.87
CA LYS A 19 -18.46 -5.69 -2.57
C LYS A 19 -18.13 -4.72 -1.43
N ALA A 20 -16.92 -4.16 -1.43
CA ALA A 20 -16.48 -3.21 -0.40
C ALA A 20 -17.34 -1.93 -0.38
N LEU A 21 -17.72 -1.41 -1.55
CA LEU A 21 -18.59 -0.23 -1.68
C LEU A 21 -19.99 -0.42 -1.07
N ALA A 22 -20.47 -1.63 -0.93
CA ALA A 22 -21.74 -1.92 -0.27
C ALA A 22 -21.66 -1.81 1.27
N ASN A 23 -20.45 -1.88 1.86
CA ASN A 23 -20.24 -1.83 3.31
C ASN A 23 -20.09 -0.36 3.77
N SER A 24 -21.17 0.22 4.31
CA SER A 24 -21.18 1.61 4.79
C SER A 24 -20.32 1.82 6.03
N GLN A 25 -20.24 0.82 6.94
CA GLN A 25 -19.43 0.89 8.15
C GLN A 25 -17.93 0.94 7.81
N LEU A 26 -17.47 0.05 6.94
CA LEU A 26 -16.11 0.06 6.42
C LEU A 26 -15.73 1.43 5.86
N ARG A 27 -16.58 2.00 4.99
CA ARG A 27 -16.34 3.31 4.39
C ARG A 27 -16.26 4.43 5.41
N SER A 28 -17.11 4.39 6.44
CA SER A 28 -17.10 5.37 7.53
C SER A 28 -15.80 5.27 8.34
N ASN A 29 -15.40 4.06 8.73
CA ASN A 29 -14.19 3.81 9.53
C ASN A 29 -12.95 4.32 8.78
N ILE A 30 -12.76 3.91 7.52
CA ILE A 30 -11.60 4.30 6.72
C ILE A 30 -11.57 5.79 6.47
N ARG A 31 -12.71 6.40 6.10
CA ARG A 31 -12.79 7.85 5.88
C ARG A 31 -12.38 8.64 7.12
N ASN A 32 -12.89 8.29 8.29
CA ASN A 32 -12.59 8.98 9.53
C ASN A 32 -11.11 8.88 9.87
N ALA A 33 -10.53 7.68 9.77
CA ALA A 33 -9.12 7.44 10.07
C ALA A 33 -8.20 8.17 9.08
N THR A 34 -8.42 8.02 7.78
CA THR A 34 -7.58 8.66 6.75
C THR A 34 -7.67 10.18 6.81
N HIS A 35 -8.86 10.73 7.10
CA HIS A 35 -9.06 12.18 7.26
C HIS A 35 -8.28 12.72 8.46
N THR A 36 -8.34 12.02 9.60
CA THR A 36 -7.61 12.38 10.81
C THR A 36 -6.10 12.40 10.57
N ILE A 37 -5.56 11.35 9.97
CA ILE A 37 -4.11 11.25 9.67
C ILE A 37 -3.71 12.34 8.67
N ARG A 38 -4.49 12.56 7.61
CA ARG A 38 -4.21 13.59 6.60
C ARG A 38 -4.16 14.99 7.20
N THR A 39 -5.10 15.31 8.10
CA THR A 39 -5.15 16.61 8.79
C THR A 39 -3.94 16.80 9.70
N LYS A 40 -3.59 15.78 10.49
CA LYS A 40 -2.38 15.81 11.33
C LYS A 40 -1.12 16.02 10.49
N ARG A 41 -0.98 15.24 9.39
CA ARG A 41 0.14 15.36 8.46
C ARG A 41 0.28 16.77 7.92
N ALA A 42 -0.81 17.36 7.41
CA ALA A 42 -0.78 18.71 6.83
C ALA A 42 -0.24 19.74 7.84
N ARG A 43 -0.63 19.63 9.11
CA ARG A 43 -0.15 20.52 10.18
C ARG A 43 1.35 20.39 10.41
N VAL A 44 1.87 19.16 10.61
CA VAL A 44 3.30 18.96 10.95
C VAL A 44 4.23 19.14 9.76
N VAL A 45 3.73 18.99 8.53
CA VAL A 45 4.47 19.32 7.32
C VAL A 45 4.61 20.82 7.15
N ALA A 46 3.56 21.60 7.42
CA ALA A 46 3.59 23.07 7.36
C ALA A 46 4.51 23.72 8.40
N GLU A 47 5.03 22.96 9.37
CA GLU A 47 6.02 23.43 10.35
C GLU A 47 7.45 23.48 9.79
N LEU A 48 7.71 22.86 8.62
CA LEU A 48 9.02 22.79 7.98
C LEU A 48 9.03 23.60 6.69
N ASP A 49 9.81 24.68 6.66
CA ASP A 49 9.96 25.52 5.47
C ASP A 49 10.74 24.81 4.35
N ASP A 50 11.54 23.81 4.69
CA ASP A 50 12.41 23.04 3.78
C ASP A 50 11.87 21.63 3.46
N PHE A 51 10.58 21.35 3.70
CA PHE A 51 10.01 20.01 3.51
C PHE A 51 10.19 19.49 2.07
N GLU A 52 10.09 20.35 1.06
CA GLU A 52 10.29 19.94 -0.34
C GLU A 52 11.76 19.60 -0.63
N GLN A 53 12.71 20.31 -0.03
CA GLN A 53 14.13 20.00 -0.13
C GLN A 53 14.46 18.67 0.54
N LEU A 54 13.85 18.37 1.70
CA LEU A 54 13.98 17.07 2.36
C LEU A 54 13.41 15.92 1.50
N ARG A 55 12.27 16.12 0.81
CA ARG A 55 11.72 15.15 -0.12
C ARG A 55 12.66 14.87 -1.28
N GLN A 56 13.26 15.92 -1.85
CA GLN A 56 14.22 15.78 -2.94
C GLN A 56 15.48 15.05 -2.45
N ALA A 57 16.04 15.45 -1.31
CA ALA A 57 17.20 14.78 -0.71
C ALA A 57 16.94 13.29 -0.48
N ALA A 58 15.76 12.92 0.05
CA ALA A 58 15.39 11.53 0.26
C ALA A 58 15.27 10.75 -1.06
N ALA A 59 14.73 11.36 -2.10
CA ALA A 59 14.65 10.72 -3.42
C ALA A 59 16.05 10.51 -4.01
N ASP A 60 16.94 11.52 -3.92
CA ASP A 60 18.30 11.47 -4.43
C ASP A 60 19.15 10.42 -3.67
N ILE A 61 19.05 10.35 -2.35
CA ILE A 61 19.70 9.30 -1.54
C ILE A 61 19.25 7.91 -2.00
N LYS A 62 17.94 7.71 -2.18
CA LYS A 62 17.41 6.41 -2.64
C LYS A 62 17.86 6.08 -4.05
N ASP A 63 17.88 7.04 -4.97
CA ASP A 63 18.37 6.82 -6.34
C ASP A 63 19.87 6.51 -6.39
N ASN A 64 20.67 7.17 -5.55
CA ASN A 64 22.08 6.86 -5.41
C ASN A 64 22.29 5.41 -4.96
N VAL A 65 21.53 4.95 -3.96
CA VAL A 65 21.60 3.55 -3.51
C VAL A 65 21.16 2.60 -4.61
N LEU A 66 20.02 2.86 -5.26
CA LEU A 66 19.48 2.00 -6.31
C LEU A 66 20.38 1.92 -7.53
N SER A 67 21.06 3.01 -7.90
CA SER A 67 22.01 3.02 -9.02
C SER A 67 23.30 2.26 -8.73
N GLY A 68 23.70 2.17 -7.46
CA GLY A 68 24.90 1.46 -7.00
C GLY A 68 24.57 0.27 -6.08
N LEU A 69 23.41 -0.36 -6.22
CA LEU A 69 22.87 -1.31 -5.25
C LEU A 69 23.85 -2.45 -4.92
N GLY A 70 24.53 -3.03 -5.91
CA GLY A 70 25.51 -4.10 -5.68
C GLY A 70 26.62 -3.69 -4.72
N ARG A 71 27.21 -2.51 -4.93
CA ARG A 71 28.25 -1.96 -4.04
C ARG A 71 27.76 -1.75 -2.61
N TYR A 72 26.55 -1.22 -2.45
CA TYR A 72 25.97 -1.00 -1.12
C TYR A 72 25.60 -2.31 -0.42
N LEU A 73 25.20 -3.33 -1.16
CA LEU A 73 24.94 -4.66 -0.63
C LEU A 73 26.22 -5.35 -0.13
N GLU A 74 27.32 -5.27 -0.90
CA GLU A 74 28.64 -5.76 -0.46
C GLU A 74 29.12 -5.02 0.79
N GLN A 75 28.94 -3.70 0.86
CA GLN A 75 29.28 -2.90 2.04
C GLN A 75 28.45 -3.32 3.25
N VAL A 76 27.13 -3.48 3.09
CA VAL A 76 26.20 -3.93 4.15
C VAL A 76 26.61 -5.30 4.68
N GLU A 77 26.86 -6.27 3.81
CA GLU A 77 27.28 -7.61 4.21
C GLU A 77 28.58 -7.56 5.02
N GLY A 78 29.57 -6.77 4.55
CA GLY A 78 30.83 -6.58 5.27
C GLY A 78 30.65 -5.93 6.64
N SER A 79 29.84 -4.85 6.72
CA SER A 79 29.60 -4.13 7.98
C SER A 79 28.80 -4.97 8.98
N LEU A 80 27.77 -5.69 8.55
CA LEU A 80 27.00 -6.61 9.39
C LEU A 80 27.86 -7.74 9.93
N THR A 81 28.67 -8.37 9.06
CA THR A 81 29.57 -9.47 9.44
C THR A 81 30.63 -8.99 10.43
N ALA A 82 31.22 -7.82 10.20
CA ALA A 82 32.19 -7.22 11.11
C ALA A 82 31.57 -6.91 12.49
N ALA A 83 30.29 -6.60 12.54
CA ALA A 83 29.53 -6.38 13.76
C ALA A 83 29.03 -7.68 14.44
N GLY A 84 29.40 -8.86 13.91
CA GLY A 84 29.06 -10.16 14.49
C GLY A 84 27.71 -10.74 14.06
N ALA A 85 27.05 -10.16 13.07
CA ALA A 85 25.82 -10.73 12.51
C ALA A 85 26.12 -11.78 11.44
N THR A 86 25.25 -12.77 11.31
CA THR A 86 25.24 -13.73 10.20
C THR A 86 24.34 -13.24 9.09
N VAL A 87 24.88 -13.00 7.89
CA VAL A 87 24.14 -12.53 6.73
C VAL A 87 23.69 -13.70 5.86
N HIS A 88 22.43 -13.66 5.47
CA HIS A 88 21.82 -14.63 4.56
C HIS A 88 21.25 -13.89 3.34
N TRP A 89 21.34 -14.50 2.18
CA TRP A 89 20.76 -14.01 0.95
C TRP A 89 19.55 -14.84 0.58
N ALA A 90 18.43 -14.19 0.28
CA ALA A 90 17.20 -14.85 -0.17
C ALA A 90 16.73 -14.24 -1.49
N ARG A 91 16.70 -15.06 -2.53
CA ARG A 91 16.24 -14.66 -3.88
C ARG A 91 14.73 -14.46 -3.94
N ASP A 92 14.01 -15.24 -3.15
CA ASP A 92 12.56 -15.28 -3.16
C ASP A 92 11.97 -15.62 -1.78
N ALA A 93 10.63 -15.60 -1.70
CA ALA A 93 9.89 -15.91 -0.48
C ALA A 93 10.16 -17.32 0.06
N ALA A 94 10.31 -18.31 -0.81
CA ALA A 94 10.51 -19.71 -0.39
C ALA A 94 11.89 -19.87 0.29
N GLU A 95 12.92 -19.26 -0.28
CA GLU A 95 14.26 -19.28 0.28
C GLU A 95 14.34 -18.53 1.61
N ALA A 96 13.73 -17.34 1.71
CA ALA A 96 13.68 -16.56 2.95
C ALA A 96 12.97 -17.33 4.06
N ASN A 97 11.80 -17.90 3.77
CA ASN A 97 11.04 -18.70 4.72
C ASN A 97 11.82 -19.93 5.20
N ARG A 98 12.49 -20.64 4.28
CA ARG A 98 13.33 -21.79 4.63
C ARG A 98 14.45 -21.39 5.60
N ILE A 99 15.16 -20.30 5.33
CA ILE A 99 16.25 -19.79 6.20
C ILE A 99 15.71 -19.49 7.60
N VAL A 100 14.61 -18.71 7.71
CA VAL A 100 14.05 -18.35 9.01
C VAL A 100 13.56 -19.57 9.79
N VAL A 101 12.89 -20.50 9.13
CA VAL A 101 12.39 -21.75 9.75
C VAL A 101 13.57 -22.63 10.21
N GLU A 102 14.63 -22.75 9.43
CA GLU A 102 15.84 -23.54 9.79
C GLU A 102 16.53 -22.95 11.01
N ILE A 103 16.70 -21.63 11.09
CA ILE A 103 17.27 -20.95 12.26
C ILE A 103 16.40 -21.20 13.49
N ALA A 104 15.09 -20.97 13.42
CA ALA A 104 14.19 -21.21 14.55
C ALA A 104 14.22 -22.67 15.02
N ARG A 105 14.23 -23.63 14.10
CA ARG A 105 14.35 -25.07 14.43
C ARG A 105 15.68 -25.45 15.06
N SER A 106 16.79 -24.83 14.67
CA SER A 106 18.12 -25.11 15.28
C SER A 106 18.14 -24.75 16.76
N HIS A 107 17.36 -23.75 17.16
CA HIS A 107 17.17 -23.35 18.56
C HIS A 107 16.08 -24.12 19.29
N LYS A 108 15.45 -25.11 18.64
CA LYS A 108 14.44 -26.02 19.21
C LYS A 108 13.27 -25.27 19.87
N VAL A 109 12.85 -24.17 19.27
CA VAL A 109 11.69 -23.38 19.71
C VAL A 109 10.43 -23.79 18.99
N ASP A 110 9.30 -23.74 19.69
CA ASP A 110 7.95 -23.97 19.18
C ASP A 110 7.17 -22.66 18.99
N GLU A 111 7.77 -21.53 19.36
CA GLU A 111 7.20 -20.20 19.15
C GLU A 111 8.25 -19.14 18.91
N VAL A 112 7.85 -18.05 18.23
CA VAL A 112 8.64 -16.83 18.03
C VAL A 112 7.75 -15.60 18.28
N VAL A 113 8.35 -14.52 18.79
CA VAL A 113 7.70 -13.19 18.78
C VAL A 113 8.11 -12.44 17.52
N LYS A 114 7.18 -11.65 16.97
CA LYS A 114 7.40 -10.99 15.69
C LYS A 114 7.04 -9.52 15.74
N VAL A 115 7.97 -8.67 15.28
CA VAL A 115 7.69 -7.26 14.98
C VAL A 115 6.95 -7.20 13.66
N LYS A 116 5.94 -6.35 13.57
CA LYS A 116 5.28 -6.06 12.31
C LYS A 116 6.28 -5.70 11.23
N SER A 117 6.26 -6.42 10.14
CA SER A 117 7.13 -6.19 8.99
C SER A 117 6.41 -6.49 7.69
N MET A 118 6.41 -5.51 6.77
CA MET A 118 5.85 -5.71 5.43
C MET A 118 6.62 -6.76 4.63
N ALA A 119 7.93 -6.89 4.85
CA ALA A 119 8.75 -7.93 4.18
C ALA A 119 8.35 -9.34 4.63
N THR A 120 8.10 -9.54 5.94
CA THR A 120 7.67 -10.84 6.47
C THR A 120 6.23 -11.19 6.07
N GLN A 121 5.36 -10.18 5.93
CA GLN A 121 4.01 -10.41 5.39
C GLN A 121 4.03 -10.72 3.89
N GLU A 122 4.91 -10.06 3.12
CA GLU A 122 5.08 -10.28 1.69
C GLU A 122 5.47 -11.73 1.37
N ILE A 123 6.31 -12.34 2.18
CA ILE A 123 6.75 -13.73 2.04
C ILE A 123 5.87 -14.74 2.77
N GLU A 124 4.78 -14.30 3.42
CA GLU A 124 3.87 -15.16 4.20
C GLU A 124 4.55 -15.96 5.31
N LEU A 125 5.51 -15.33 5.99
CA LEU A 125 6.36 -15.99 6.97
C LEU A 125 5.56 -16.70 8.09
N ASN A 126 4.45 -16.11 8.58
CA ASN A 126 3.62 -16.74 9.61
C ASN A 126 3.08 -18.09 9.14
N VAL A 127 2.65 -18.18 7.89
CA VAL A 127 2.16 -19.45 7.29
C VAL A 127 3.27 -20.48 7.23
N ALA A 128 4.48 -20.07 6.86
CA ALA A 128 5.65 -20.98 6.79
C ALA A 128 6.08 -21.47 8.19
N LEU A 129 6.09 -20.60 9.19
CA LEU A 129 6.39 -20.97 10.58
C LEU A 129 5.32 -21.92 11.16
N GLU A 130 4.04 -21.61 10.99
CA GLU A 130 2.93 -22.46 11.42
C GLU A 130 2.97 -23.84 10.76
N ALA A 131 3.27 -23.91 9.45
CA ALA A 131 3.44 -25.18 8.73
C ALA A 131 4.66 -25.97 9.24
N ALA A 132 5.62 -25.31 9.85
CA ALA A 132 6.78 -25.91 10.50
C ALA A 132 6.55 -26.30 11.97
N GLY A 133 5.34 -26.05 12.52
CA GLY A 133 4.97 -26.30 13.91
C GLY A 133 5.45 -25.20 14.88
N ILE A 134 5.79 -24.02 14.38
CA ILE A 134 6.30 -22.88 15.17
C ILE A 134 5.23 -21.79 15.18
N ALA A 135 4.72 -21.45 16.37
CA ALA A 135 3.77 -20.35 16.54
C ALA A 135 4.44 -18.99 16.36
N ALA A 136 3.88 -18.13 15.50
CA ALA A 136 4.38 -16.77 15.29
C ALA A 136 3.44 -15.75 15.95
N TRP A 137 3.92 -15.07 17.00
CA TRP A 137 3.12 -14.11 17.76
C TRP A 137 3.35 -12.69 17.28
N GLU A 138 2.32 -12.08 16.70
CA GLU A 138 2.35 -10.66 16.36
C GLU A 138 2.31 -9.82 17.64
N THR A 139 3.16 -8.80 17.71
CA THR A 139 3.34 -7.99 18.92
C THR A 139 2.88 -6.54 18.80
N ASP A 140 2.60 -6.06 17.58
CA ASP A 140 1.92 -4.79 17.33
C ASP A 140 0.43 -4.94 17.63
N LEU A 141 -0.19 -3.94 18.29
CA LEU A 141 -1.60 -4.02 18.69
C LEU A 141 -2.54 -4.30 17.52
N ALA A 142 -2.34 -3.61 16.40
CA ALA A 142 -3.21 -3.75 15.25
C ALA A 142 -3.02 -5.11 14.54
N GLU A 143 -1.79 -5.62 14.49
CA GLU A 143 -1.50 -6.97 13.95
C GLU A 143 -2.03 -8.06 14.90
N LEU A 144 -1.93 -7.88 16.21
CA LEU A 144 -2.53 -8.80 17.19
C LEU A 144 -4.05 -8.90 17.00
N ILE A 145 -4.73 -7.77 16.80
CA ILE A 145 -6.18 -7.76 16.51
C ILE A 145 -6.50 -8.56 15.24
N VAL A 146 -5.72 -8.35 14.18
CA VAL A 146 -5.87 -9.05 12.90
C VAL A 146 -5.61 -10.56 13.09
N GLN A 147 -4.54 -10.94 13.80
CA GLN A 147 -4.18 -12.33 14.07
C GLN A 147 -5.27 -13.03 14.90
N LEU A 148 -5.67 -12.46 16.03
CA LEU A 148 -6.72 -13.01 16.89
C LEU A 148 -8.08 -13.07 16.18
N GLY A 149 -8.37 -12.08 15.34
CA GLY A 149 -9.60 -12.04 14.54
C GLY A 149 -9.62 -13.01 13.35
N ASN A 150 -8.53 -13.76 13.11
CA ASN A 150 -8.32 -14.54 11.88
C ASN A 150 -8.65 -13.73 10.63
N ASP A 151 -8.20 -12.49 10.60
CA ASP A 151 -8.47 -11.49 9.57
C ASP A 151 -7.18 -11.15 8.80
N LEU A 152 -7.26 -10.18 7.90
CA LEU A 152 -6.17 -9.75 7.05
C LEU A 152 -5.93 -8.26 7.23
N PRO A 153 -4.67 -7.81 7.14
CA PRO A 153 -4.36 -6.38 7.24
C PRO A 153 -4.95 -5.61 6.06
N SER A 154 -5.53 -4.44 6.33
CA SER A 154 -6.12 -3.58 5.30
C SER A 154 -5.39 -2.25 5.10
N HIS A 155 -4.34 -1.99 5.89
CA HIS A 155 -3.50 -0.80 5.83
C HIS A 155 -2.07 -1.12 6.26
N ILE A 156 -1.08 -0.47 5.64
CA ILE A 156 0.35 -0.72 5.91
C ILE A 156 0.73 -0.38 7.36
N LEU A 157 0.23 0.74 7.91
CA LEU A 157 0.60 1.20 9.26
C LEU A 157 -0.43 0.85 10.33
N VAL A 158 -1.70 0.82 9.98
CA VAL A 158 -2.81 0.54 10.90
C VAL A 158 -3.61 -0.65 10.36
N PRO A 159 -3.09 -1.88 10.47
CA PRO A 159 -3.65 -3.07 9.84
C PRO A 159 -5.14 -3.28 10.10
N ALA A 160 -5.59 -3.02 11.32
CA ALA A 160 -6.97 -3.18 11.78
C ALA A 160 -7.88 -1.94 11.56
N ILE A 161 -7.49 -0.97 10.69
CA ILE A 161 -8.23 0.29 10.45
C ILE A 161 -9.70 0.09 10.05
N HIS A 162 -10.05 -1.08 9.59
CA HIS A 162 -11.41 -1.48 9.18
C HIS A 162 -12.28 -1.93 10.36
N ARG A 163 -11.69 -2.18 11.56
CA ARG A 163 -12.39 -2.59 12.77
C ARG A 163 -12.71 -1.40 13.67
N ASN A 164 -13.84 -1.46 14.35
CA ASN A 164 -14.17 -0.51 15.42
C ASN A 164 -13.82 -1.09 16.82
N ARG A 165 -13.89 -0.27 17.86
CA ARG A 165 -13.50 -0.65 19.23
C ARG A 165 -14.31 -1.79 19.79
N SER A 166 -15.62 -1.81 19.57
CA SER A 166 -16.51 -2.87 20.05
C SER A 166 -16.18 -4.22 19.38
N GLU A 167 -15.87 -4.23 18.07
CA GLU A 167 -15.40 -5.44 17.39
C GLU A 167 -14.06 -5.94 17.96
N VAL A 168 -13.13 -5.03 18.29
CA VAL A 168 -11.86 -5.38 18.92
C VAL A 168 -12.07 -6.00 20.30
N ARG A 169 -12.95 -5.40 21.14
CA ARG A 169 -13.34 -5.96 22.44
C ARG A 169 -13.88 -7.39 22.31
N GLU A 170 -14.80 -7.62 21.37
CA GLU A 170 -15.38 -8.94 21.13
C GLU A 170 -14.31 -9.97 20.71
N ILE A 171 -13.37 -9.59 19.85
CA ILE A 171 -12.24 -10.44 19.46
C ILE A 171 -11.41 -10.81 20.68
N PHE A 172 -11.04 -9.84 21.52
CA PHE A 172 -10.22 -10.08 22.70
C PHE A 172 -10.89 -11.01 23.70
N LEU A 173 -12.16 -10.78 24.03
CA LEU A 173 -12.93 -11.64 24.94
C LEU A 173 -13.06 -13.08 24.44
N ARG A 174 -13.20 -13.25 23.11
CA ARG A 174 -13.41 -14.56 22.52
C ARG A 174 -12.11 -15.35 22.29
N GLU A 175 -11.01 -14.67 21.94
CA GLU A 175 -9.84 -15.33 21.36
C GLU A 175 -8.60 -15.34 22.26
N MET A 176 -8.37 -14.33 23.11
CA MET A 176 -7.13 -14.24 23.89
C MET A 176 -6.91 -15.45 24.79
N GLY A 177 -7.97 -15.94 25.46
CA GLY A 177 -7.89 -17.10 26.37
C GLY A 177 -7.56 -18.42 25.69
N LYS A 178 -7.69 -18.52 24.36
CA LYS A 178 -7.34 -19.73 23.61
C LYS A 178 -5.83 -19.85 23.33
N VAL A 179 -5.12 -18.71 23.39
CA VAL A 179 -3.71 -18.64 22.97
C VAL A 179 -2.80 -17.98 24.03
N GLY A 180 -3.26 -17.86 25.25
CA GLY A 180 -2.51 -17.28 26.37
C GLY A 180 -3.42 -16.66 27.42
N MET A 181 -3.02 -15.53 27.99
CA MET A 181 -3.81 -14.85 29.04
C MET A 181 -5.14 -14.34 28.45
N ALA A 182 -6.25 -14.75 29.07
CA ALA A 182 -7.59 -14.31 28.70
C ALA A 182 -7.78 -12.80 28.99
N ALA A 183 -8.64 -12.16 28.23
CA ALA A 183 -9.10 -10.82 28.57
C ALA A 183 -10.04 -10.86 29.80
N ASP A 184 -10.09 -9.74 30.53
CA ASP A 184 -11.03 -9.56 31.61
C ASP A 184 -12.48 -9.67 31.08
N PRO A 185 -13.38 -10.46 31.69
CA PRO A 185 -14.78 -10.54 31.28
C PRO A 185 -15.49 -9.18 31.24
N ASP A 186 -15.09 -8.26 32.14
CA ASP A 186 -15.66 -6.89 32.21
C ASP A 186 -14.92 -5.87 31.33
N LEU A 187 -14.01 -6.33 30.42
CA LEU A 187 -13.28 -5.46 29.50
C LEU A 187 -14.24 -4.53 28.75
N SER A 188 -14.02 -3.22 28.85
CA SER A 188 -14.77 -2.23 28.06
C SER A 188 -14.14 -2.00 26.67
N ASP A 189 -14.78 -1.18 25.83
CA ASP A 189 -14.22 -0.77 24.53
C ASP A 189 -13.44 0.56 24.61
N GLU A 190 -13.09 1.02 25.81
CA GLU A 190 -12.20 2.16 26.00
C GLU A 190 -10.78 1.82 25.52
N PRO A 191 -10.14 2.69 24.71
CA PRO A 191 -8.84 2.42 24.09
C PRO A 191 -7.75 2.04 25.09
N ALA A 192 -7.72 2.67 26.26
CA ALA A 192 -6.72 2.39 27.29
C ALA A 192 -6.88 0.98 27.88
N GLU A 193 -8.11 0.51 28.05
CA GLU A 193 -8.40 -0.83 28.56
C GLU A 193 -8.08 -1.92 27.54
N LEU A 194 -8.43 -1.69 26.26
CA LEU A 194 -8.07 -2.58 25.18
C LEU A 194 -6.55 -2.70 25.02
N ALA A 195 -5.84 -1.58 25.03
CA ALA A 195 -4.38 -1.58 25.00
C ALA A 195 -3.77 -2.26 26.23
N GLY A 196 -4.36 -2.06 27.42
CA GLY A 196 -3.97 -2.73 28.66
C GLY A 196 -4.14 -4.26 28.60
N ALA A 197 -5.23 -4.74 28.02
CA ALA A 197 -5.48 -6.17 27.79
C ALA A 197 -4.44 -6.79 26.85
N ALA A 198 -4.17 -6.14 25.71
CA ALA A 198 -3.12 -6.58 24.77
C ALA A 198 -1.74 -6.60 25.44
N ARG A 199 -1.38 -5.56 26.21
CA ARG A 199 -0.12 -5.49 26.93
C ARG A 199 0.05 -6.66 27.93
N ARG A 200 -0.98 -6.99 28.69
CA ARG A 200 -0.94 -8.13 29.63
C ARG A 200 -0.79 -9.45 28.89
N HIS A 201 -1.55 -9.64 27.82
CA HIS A 201 -1.49 -10.84 26.99
C HIS A 201 -0.12 -11.06 26.34
N LEU A 202 0.50 -10.00 25.81
CA LEU A 202 1.79 -10.09 25.14
C LEU A 202 2.97 -10.19 26.09
N ARG A 203 2.85 -9.66 27.33
CA ARG A 203 3.97 -9.65 28.29
C ARG A 203 4.55 -11.04 28.53
N GLU A 204 3.71 -12.05 28.72
CA GLU A 204 4.13 -13.43 28.92
C GLU A 204 4.92 -13.96 27.72
N LYS A 205 4.45 -13.66 26.51
CA LYS A 205 5.11 -14.07 25.26
C LYS A 205 6.49 -13.42 25.11
N PHE A 206 6.61 -12.12 25.39
CA PHE A 206 7.90 -11.44 25.38
C PHE A 206 8.92 -12.03 26.35
N LEU A 207 8.48 -12.43 27.55
CA LEU A 207 9.38 -12.92 28.60
C LEU A 207 9.86 -14.35 28.40
N ARG A 208 9.16 -15.16 27.59
CA ARG A 208 9.52 -16.56 27.38
C ARG A 208 10.11 -16.86 26.00
N ALA A 209 9.84 -16.01 24.99
CA ALA A 209 10.32 -16.22 23.65
C ALA A 209 11.85 -16.10 23.56
N LYS A 210 12.50 -17.13 23.02
CA LYS A 210 13.96 -17.15 22.81
C LYS A 210 14.35 -16.59 21.45
N VAL A 211 13.47 -16.64 20.47
CA VAL A 211 13.69 -16.19 19.13
C VAL A 211 12.71 -15.07 18.78
N ALA A 212 13.23 -13.97 18.24
CA ALA A 212 12.42 -12.91 17.63
C ALA A 212 12.64 -12.81 16.14
N VAL A 213 11.59 -12.45 15.43
CA VAL A 213 11.66 -12.07 14.02
C VAL A 213 11.30 -10.61 13.85
N SER A 214 12.14 -9.85 13.16
CA SER A 214 11.96 -8.44 12.86
C SER A 214 12.04 -8.15 11.37
N GLY A 215 11.63 -6.98 10.98
CA GLY A 215 12.06 -6.30 9.76
C GLY A 215 12.87 -5.07 10.13
N ALA A 216 13.21 -4.25 9.12
CA ALA A 216 13.81 -2.95 9.34
C ALA A 216 13.15 -1.89 8.45
N ASN A 217 13.02 -0.67 8.99
CA ASN A 217 12.64 0.48 8.18
C ASN A 217 13.79 0.89 7.27
N PHE A 218 15.01 0.87 7.82
CA PHE A 218 16.24 1.20 7.10
C PHE A 218 17.40 0.29 7.55
N LEU A 219 18.40 0.16 6.71
CA LEU A 219 19.65 -0.53 6.96
C LEU A 219 20.79 0.39 6.54
N VAL A 220 21.59 0.86 7.51
CA VAL A 220 22.71 1.80 7.30
C VAL A 220 23.92 1.03 6.79
N ALA A 221 24.36 1.29 5.55
CA ALA A 221 25.45 0.54 4.92
C ALA A 221 26.81 0.77 5.60
N GLU A 222 27.06 1.99 6.05
CA GLU A 222 28.30 2.39 6.72
C GLU A 222 28.62 1.51 7.93
N THR A 223 27.62 1.15 8.74
CA THR A 223 27.79 0.49 10.02
C THR A 223 27.13 -0.89 10.13
N GLY A 224 26.32 -1.30 9.16
CA GLY A 224 25.46 -2.49 9.28
C GLY A 224 24.34 -2.33 10.30
N THR A 225 23.91 -1.10 10.59
CA THR A 225 22.91 -0.86 11.62
C THR A 225 21.49 -1.01 11.07
N LEU A 226 20.71 -1.87 11.71
CA LEU A 226 19.27 -2.02 11.49
C LEU A 226 18.51 -0.93 12.25
N VAL A 227 17.54 -0.29 11.60
CA VAL A 227 16.75 0.79 12.18
C VAL A 227 15.27 0.39 12.16
N VAL A 228 14.66 0.40 13.34
CA VAL A 228 13.23 0.16 13.54
C VAL A 228 12.58 1.42 14.14
N VAL A 229 11.57 1.92 13.45
CA VAL A 229 10.85 3.15 13.82
C VAL A 229 9.42 2.75 14.18
N GLU A 230 9.02 2.96 15.44
CA GLU A 230 7.74 2.49 15.99
C GLU A 230 7.15 3.44 17.04
N SER A 231 5.91 3.18 17.46
CA SER A 231 5.18 4.02 18.44
C SER A 231 4.82 3.28 19.75
N GLU A 232 4.90 1.96 19.78
CA GLU A 232 4.36 1.14 20.89
C GLU A 232 5.43 0.55 21.81
N GLY A 233 6.68 0.46 21.36
CA GLY A 233 7.79 -0.17 22.10
C GLY A 233 7.84 -1.69 21.98
N ASN A 234 6.90 -2.31 21.26
CA ASN A 234 6.86 -3.75 21.02
C ASN A 234 8.06 -4.23 20.18
N GLY A 235 8.46 -3.46 19.18
CA GLY A 235 9.66 -3.72 18.40
C GLY A 235 10.91 -3.71 19.26
N ARG A 236 11.07 -2.71 20.11
CA ARG A 236 12.18 -2.65 21.07
C ARG A 236 12.23 -3.90 21.96
N MET A 237 11.07 -4.37 22.47
CA MET A 237 11.00 -5.59 23.28
C MET A 237 11.48 -6.83 22.48
N CYS A 238 11.05 -6.95 21.22
CA CYS A 238 11.51 -8.05 20.35
C CYS A 238 12.99 -7.97 20.00
N LEU A 239 13.57 -6.76 19.92
CA LEU A 239 14.98 -6.55 19.57
C LEU A 239 15.92 -6.76 20.76
N THR A 240 15.41 -6.72 22.01
CA THR A 240 16.24 -6.73 23.22
C THR A 240 16.15 -8.00 24.06
N LEU A 241 14.98 -8.61 24.16
CA LEU A 241 14.73 -9.70 25.13
C LEU A 241 15.15 -11.09 24.63
N PRO A 242 14.89 -11.48 23.38
CA PRO A 242 15.24 -12.79 22.88
C PRO A 242 16.76 -13.01 22.75
N GLU A 243 17.18 -14.25 22.87
CA GLU A 243 18.58 -14.68 22.68
C GLU A 243 19.01 -14.61 21.20
N VAL A 244 18.05 -14.82 20.29
CA VAL A 244 18.26 -14.86 18.84
C VAL A 244 17.36 -13.86 18.14
N LEU A 245 17.94 -13.01 17.32
CA LEU A 245 17.22 -12.05 16.47
C LEU A 245 17.38 -12.40 15.00
N ILE A 246 16.27 -12.58 14.29
CA ILE A 246 16.25 -12.79 12.85
C ILE A 246 15.59 -11.59 12.19
N THR A 247 16.31 -10.84 11.37
CA THR A 247 15.75 -9.67 10.65
C THR A 247 15.63 -9.96 9.17
N VAL A 248 14.40 -9.89 8.62
CA VAL A 248 14.15 -10.00 7.17
C VAL A 248 14.00 -8.60 6.61
N VAL A 249 14.87 -8.20 5.70
CA VAL A 249 14.92 -6.85 5.15
C VAL A 249 15.04 -6.87 3.63
N GLY A 250 14.18 -6.11 2.94
CA GLY A 250 14.29 -5.96 1.49
C GLY A 250 15.55 -5.16 1.11
N ILE A 251 16.24 -5.59 0.05
CA ILE A 251 17.50 -4.97 -0.41
C ILE A 251 17.35 -3.48 -0.76
N GLU A 252 16.15 -3.00 -1.01
CA GLU A 252 15.85 -1.60 -1.25
C GLU A 252 15.86 -0.72 0.02
N LYS A 253 15.99 -1.31 1.22
CA LYS A 253 15.93 -0.58 2.49
C LYS A 253 17.22 0.10 2.90
N ILE A 254 18.26 -0.04 2.13
CA ILE A 254 19.58 0.53 2.41
C ILE A 254 19.54 2.06 2.36
N VAL A 255 20.27 2.67 3.29
CA VAL A 255 20.71 4.08 3.30
C VAL A 255 22.23 4.10 3.46
N PRO A 256 22.97 5.01 2.78
CA PRO A 256 24.42 4.98 2.78
C PRO A 256 25.05 5.18 4.15
N THR A 257 24.66 6.26 4.84
CA THR A 257 25.30 6.76 6.06
C THR A 257 24.26 7.10 7.15
N TRP A 258 24.75 7.37 8.35
CA TRP A 258 23.93 7.88 9.44
C TRP A 258 23.35 9.27 9.13
N THR A 259 24.11 10.14 8.47
CA THR A 259 23.65 11.47 8.05
C THR A 259 22.49 11.34 7.05
N ASP A 260 22.58 10.41 6.11
CA ASP A 260 21.48 10.14 5.18
C ASP A 260 20.21 9.62 5.88
N LEU A 261 20.37 8.84 6.96
CA LEU A 261 19.25 8.34 7.76
C LEU A 261 18.44 9.48 8.39
N GLU A 262 19.09 10.57 8.83
CA GLU A 262 18.42 11.70 9.50
C GLU A 262 17.31 12.31 8.63
N VAL A 263 17.51 12.36 7.31
CA VAL A 263 16.50 12.84 6.35
C VAL A 263 15.23 12.00 6.44
N PHE A 264 15.36 10.68 6.50
CA PHE A 264 14.22 9.78 6.58
C PHE A 264 13.54 9.77 7.95
N LEU A 265 14.30 9.98 9.04
CA LEU A 265 13.74 10.08 10.39
C LEU A 265 12.87 11.36 10.56
N GLN A 266 13.11 12.39 9.77
CA GLN A 266 12.24 13.57 9.71
C GLN A 266 11.00 13.34 8.85
N LEU A 267 11.16 12.68 7.69
CA LEU A 267 10.10 12.49 6.71
C LEU A 267 9.10 11.39 7.09
N LEU A 268 9.58 10.27 7.66
CA LEU A 268 8.76 9.09 7.90
C LEU A 268 7.64 9.36 8.93
N PRO A 269 7.88 9.87 10.15
CA PRO A 269 6.83 10.13 11.13
C PRO A 269 5.81 11.15 10.63
N ARG A 270 6.30 12.26 10.05
CA ARG A 270 5.42 13.31 9.51
C ARG A 270 4.50 12.80 8.42
N SER A 271 5.02 11.94 7.55
CA SER A 271 4.26 11.39 6.44
C SER A 271 3.35 10.22 6.84
N ALA A 272 3.71 9.49 7.89
CA ALA A 272 3.04 8.28 8.35
C ALA A 272 1.81 8.58 9.21
N THR A 273 2.05 9.10 10.41
CA THR A 273 1.03 9.33 11.44
C THR A 273 0.78 10.81 11.72
N GLY A 274 1.51 11.70 11.05
CA GLY A 274 1.45 13.14 11.27
C GLY A 274 2.07 13.54 12.61
N GLU A 275 3.19 12.92 12.96
CA GLU A 275 3.97 13.22 14.16
C GLU A 275 5.31 13.87 13.78
N ARG A 276 5.83 14.76 14.64
CA ARG A 276 7.14 15.39 14.40
C ARG A 276 8.29 14.38 14.46
N MET A 277 8.16 13.40 15.34
CA MET A 277 9.09 12.29 15.54
C MET A 277 8.34 11.06 16.07
N ASN A 278 8.88 9.88 15.88
CA ASN A 278 8.34 8.68 16.52
C ASN A 278 8.77 8.61 17.99
N PRO A 279 7.95 8.06 18.88
CA PRO A 279 8.29 7.82 20.27
C PRO A 279 9.53 6.94 20.42
N TYR A 280 9.69 5.94 19.55
CA TYR A 280 10.81 5.00 19.58
C TYR A 280 11.47 4.90 18.20
N THR A 281 12.76 5.18 18.17
CA THR A 281 13.67 4.82 17.08
C THR A 281 14.74 3.93 17.68
N SER A 282 14.67 2.63 17.38
CA SER A 282 15.59 1.64 17.90
C SER A 282 16.59 1.26 16.82
N THR A 283 17.87 1.22 17.18
CA THR A 283 18.97 0.87 16.29
C THR A 283 19.70 -0.33 16.83
N TRP A 284 20.06 -1.25 15.95
CA TRP A 284 20.72 -2.50 16.27
C TRP A 284 21.93 -2.70 15.38
N THR A 285 23.12 -2.83 15.98
CA THR A 285 24.36 -3.03 15.23
C THR A 285 25.02 -4.31 15.74
N GLY A 286 24.76 -5.42 15.06
CA GLY A 286 25.37 -6.71 15.33
C GLY A 286 25.12 -7.27 16.74
N VAL A 287 26.13 -7.93 17.30
CA VAL A 287 26.08 -8.63 18.59
C VAL A 287 26.93 -7.91 19.63
N THR A 288 26.37 -7.64 20.81
CA THR A 288 27.09 -7.16 21.97
C THR A 288 27.10 -8.25 23.06
N PRO A 289 28.25 -8.81 23.43
CA PRO A 289 28.30 -9.87 24.43
C PRO A 289 27.66 -9.44 25.77
N GLY A 290 26.68 -10.21 26.22
CA GLY A 290 25.99 -9.97 27.52
C GLY A 290 24.90 -8.91 27.45
N ASP A 291 24.62 -8.29 26.29
CA ASP A 291 23.55 -7.30 26.11
C ASP A 291 22.74 -7.58 24.85
N GLY A 292 21.44 -7.73 24.99
CA GLY A 292 20.51 -8.05 23.89
C GLY A 292 20.73 -9.44 23.29
N PRO A 293 20.33 -9.65 22.03
CA PRO A 293 20.50 -10.92 21.34
C PRO A 293 21.97 -11.31 21.21
N GLN A 294 22.28 -12.55 21.54
CA GLN A 294 23.62 -13.09 21.42
C GLN A 294 23.90 -13.72 20.04
N GLU A 295 22.85 -13.86 19.23
CA GLU A 295 22.91 -14.34 17.87
C GLU A 295 22.01 -13.47 17.00
N VAL A 296 22.57 -12.86 15.97
CA VAL A 296 21.85 -11.94 15.06
C VAL A 296 21.98 -12.44 13.62
N HIS A 297 20.84 -12.72 12.99
CA HIS A 297 20.75 -13.11 11.59
C HIS A 297 20.06 -12.02 10.78
N VAL A 298 20.61 -11.68 9.63
CA VAL A 298 20.02 -10.73 8.69
C VAL A 298 19.77 -11.41 7.35
N VAL A 299 18.53 -11.50 6.94
CA VAL A 299 18.11 -12.07 5.66
C VAL A 299 17.86 -10.93 4.68
N LEU A 300 18.76 -10.75 3.73
CA LEU A 300 18.65 -9.79 2.63
C LEU A 300 17.73 -10.37 1.54
N LEU A 301 16.57 -9.78 1.36
CA LEU A 301 15.49 -10.31 0.52
C LEU A 301 15.42 -9.56 -0.81
N ASP A 302 15.58 -10.27 -1.93
CA ASP A 302 15.28 -9.75 -3.27
C ASP A 302 13.77 -9.81 -3.58
N ASN A 303 13.20 -10.99 -3.71
CA ASN A 303 11.80 -11.26 -4.01
C ASN A 303 11.23 -10.35 -5.12
N GLY A 304 11.94 -10.24 -6.23
CA GLY A 304 11.57 -9.47 -7.42
C GLY A 304 12.01 -8.00 -7.44
N ARG A 305 12.74 -7.53 -6.41
CA ARG A 305 13.22 -6.13 -6.35
C ARG A 305 14.23 -5.81 -7.46
N THR A 306 15.09 -6.75 -7.80
CA THR A 306 16.03 -6.60 -8.93
C THR A 306 15.28 -6.50 -10.27
N THR A 307 14.18 -7.21 -10.44
CA THR A 307 13.29 -7.07 -11.61
C THR A 307 12.67 -5.67 -11.68
N VAL A 308 12.17 -5.16 -10.56
CA VAL A 308 11.65 -3.78 -10.47
C VAL A 308 12.74 -2.76 -10.76
N LEU A 309 13.96 -2.98 -10.27
CA LEU A 309 15.11 -2.10 -10.49
C LEU A 309 15.48 -2.02 -11.99
N ALA A 310 15.32 -3.10 -12.72
CA ALA A 310 15.59 -3.17 -14.15
C ALA A 310 14.59 -2.36 -15.00
N ASP A 311 13.39 -2.10 -14.50
CA ASP A 311 12.39 -1.28 -15.20
C ASP A 311 12.70 0.22 -15.07
N PRO A 312 12.99 0.93 -16.18
CA PRO A 312 13.40 2.34 -16.11
C PRO A 312 12.34 3.30 -15.58
N VAL A 313 11.05 2.98 -15.72
CA VAL A 313 9.93 3.78 -15.20
C VAL A 313 9.54 3.30 -13.80
N GLY A 314 9.44 1.99 -13.63
CA GLY A 314 8.97 1.35 -12.39
C GLY A 314 9.94 1.43 -11.21
N ARG A 315 11.27 1.48 -11.48
CA ARG A 315 12.32 1.45 -10.43
C ARG A 315 12.14 2.47 -9.32
N GLN A 316 11.56 3.63 -9.61
CA GLN A 316 11.27 4.64 -8.60
C GLN A 316 10.35 4.14 -7.47
N ALA A 317 9.57 3.08 -7.68
CA ALA A 317 8.75 2.48 -6.63
C ALA A 317 9.59 1.88 -5.48
N LEU A 318 10.85 1.52 -5.74
CA LEU A 318 11.79 1.03 -4.72
C LEU A 318 12.29 2.14 -3.77
N ARG A 319 12.07 3.42 -4.07
CA ARG A 319 12.29 4.51 -3.12
C ARG A 319 11.35 4.42 -1.91
N CYS A 320 10.27 3.67 -1.99
CA CYS A 320 9.17 3.67 -1.01
C CYS A 320 9.63 3.30 0.41
N ILE A 321 9.41 4.21 1.36
CA ILE A 321 9.68 4.03 2.79
C ILE A 321 8.50 3.47 3.59
N ARG A 322 7.42 3.05 2.94
CA ARG A 322 6.22 2.44 3.52
C ARG A 322 5.44 3.34 4.49
N CYS A 323 5.47 4.66 4.30
CA CYS A 323 4.81 5.65 5.17
C CYS A 323 3.28 5.73 5.03
N SER A 324 2.67 5.11 4.03
CA SER A 324 1.21 5.13 3.76
C SER A 324 0.59 6.48 3.41
N ALA A 325 1.36 7.57 3.27
CA ALA A 325 0.80 8.90 2.95
C ALA A 325 -0.09 8.86 1.69
N CYS A 326 0.34 8.14 0.66
CA CYS A 326 -0.41 7.98 -0.58
C CYS A 326 -1.77 7.27 -0.39
N MET A 327 -1.88 6.37 0.58
CA MET A 327 -3.13 5.68 0.90
C MET A 327 -4.12 6.64 1.58
N ASN A 328 -3.64 7.45 2.52
CA ASN A 328 -4.46 8.35 3.31
C ASN A 328 -5.08 9.49 2.49
N VAL A 329 -4.55 9.79 1.30
CA VAL A 329 -5.11 10.82 0.38
C VAL A 329 -5.87 10.20 -0.80
N CYS A 330 -5.85 8.89 -0.95
CA CYS A 330 -6.40 8.23 -2.13
C CYS A 330 -7.94 8.13 -2.07
N PRO A 331 -8.67 8.75 -3.02
CA PRO A 331 -10.13 8.67 -3.04
C PRO A 331 -10.64 7.25 -3.34
N VAL A 332 -9.85 6.41 -4.00
CA VAL A 332 -10.21 5.01 -4.27
C VAL A 332 -10.07 4.19 -2.99
N TYR A 333 -8.90 4.27 -2.31
CA TYR A 333 -8.66 3.56 -1.05
C TYR A 333 -9.68 3.97 0.04
N GLU A 334 -9.98 5.24 0.17
CA GLU A 334 -10.97 5.75 1.14
C GLU A 334 -12.34 5.09 0.97
N ARG A 335 -12.69 4.68 -0.26
CA ARG A 335 -13.99 4.08 -0.59
C ARG A 335 -14.00 2.55 -0.51
N THR A 336 -12.92 1.90 -0.91
CA THR A 336 -12.87 0.44 -1.07
C THR A 336 -12.15 -0.27 0.08
N GLY A 337 -11.30 0.44 0.83
CA GLY A 337 -10.40 -0.17 1.80
C GLY A 337 -9.28 -0.99 1.16
N GLY A 338 -8.42 -1.54 2.01
CA GLY A 338 -7.24 -2.28 1.58
C GLY A 338 -7.55 -3.67 1.04
N HIS A 339 -8.50 -4.38 1.63
CA HIS A 339 -8.85 -5.74 1.24
C HIS A 339 -9.24 -5.86 -0.24
N ALA A 340 -9.86 -4.81 -0.82
CA ALA A 340 -10.22 -4.82 -2.23
C ALA A 340 -9.03 -4.92 -3.19
N TYR A 341 -7.83 -4.53 -2.75
CA TYR A 341 -6.61 -4.68 -3.53
C TYR A 341 -6.08 -6.12 -3.54
N GLY A 342 -6.47 -6.95 -2.57
CA GLY A 342 -6.04 -8.34 -2.48
C GLY A 342 -4.52 -8.51 -2.33
N SER A 343 -3.86 -7.57 -1.66
CA SER A 343 -2.42 -7.55 -1.48
C SER A 343 -2.03 -6.98 -0.12
N VAL A 344 -0.89 -7.42 0.40
CA VAL A 344 -0.27 -6.84 1.61
C VAL A 344 0.12 -5.37 1.41
N TYR A 345 0.31 -4.96 0.15
CA TYR A 345 0.49 -3.56 -0.24
C TYR A 345 -0.79 -3.03 -0.88
N PRO A 346 -1.72 -2.43 -0.13
CA PRO A 346 -2.91 -1.83 -0.70
C PRO A 346 -2.68 -0.38 -1.14
N GLY A 347 -3.70 0.21 -1.76
CA GLY A 347 -3.69 1.61 -2.16
C GLY A 347 -2.75 1.91 -3.34
N PRO A 348 -2.38 3.18 -3.56
CA PRO A 348 -1.61 3.60 -4.73
C PRO A 348 -0.25 2.92 -4.85
N ILE A 349 0.50 2.80 -3.75
CA ILE A 349 1.81 2.11 -3.80
C ILE A 349 1.66 0.63 -4.12
N GLY A 350 0.63 -0.03 -3.58
CA GLY A 350 0.37 -1.44 -3.88
C GLY A 350 -0.07 -1.66 -5.31
N ALA A 351 -0.83 -0.71 -5.87
CA ALA A 351 -1.28 -0.75 -7.26
C ALA A 351 -0.13 -0.70 -8.29
N ILE A 352 1.06 -0.26 -7.88
CA ILE A 352 2.27 -0.31 -8.71
C ILE A 352 3.26 -1.37 -8.25
N LEU A 353 3.58 -1.45 -6.97
CA LEU A 353 4.63 -2.30 -6.45
C LEU A 353 4.29 -3.79 -6.58
N THR A 354 3.07 -4.19 -6.26
CA THR A 354 2.66 -5.61 -6.32
C THR A 354 2.72 -6.18 -7.73
N PRO A 355 2.17 -5.53 -8.78
CA PRO A 355 2.32 -6.02 -10.16
C PRO A 355 3.78 -6.11 -10.62
N MET A 356 4.63 -5.18 -10.18
CA MET A 356 6.04 -5.20 -10.55
C MET A 356 6.83 -6.32 -9.86
N LEU A 357 6.56 -6.59 -8.58
CA LEU A 357 7.22 -7.68 -7.84
C LEU A 357 6.76 -9.06 -8.32
N ARG A 358 5.49 -9.20 -8.70
CA ARG A 358 4.92 -10.50 -9.14
C ARG A 358 5.05 -10.76 -10.63
N GLY A 359 5.07 -9.73 -11.44
CA GLY A 359 4.96 -9.79 -12.89
C GLY A 359 3.55 -9.50 -13.41
N VAL A 360 3.48 -8.77 -14.51
CA VAL A 360 2.25 -8.44 -15.24
C VAL A 360 1.91 -9.57 -16.23
N GLY A 361 0.63 -9.83 -16.47
CA GLY A 361 0.14 -10.83 -17.42
C GLY A 361 0.04 -12.24 -16.84
N LEU A 362 0.30 -12.44 -15.55
CA LEU A 362 0.26 -13.76 -14.91
C LEU A 362 -1.14 -14.14 -14.41
N ASP A 363 -1.86 -13.19 -13.84
CA ASP A 363 -3.22 -13.41 -13.31
C ASP A 363 -4.06 -12.13 -13.35
N ALA A 364 -5.38 -12.30 -13.49
CA ALA A 364 -6.33 -11.20 -13.62
C ALA A 364 -6.42 -10.31 -12.36
N GLN A 365 -6.07 -10.82 -11.20
CA GLN A 365 -6.06 -10.06 -9.95
C GLN A 365 -4.92 -9.05 -9.98
N THR A 366 -3.69 -9.50 -10.23
CA THR A 366 -2.50 -8.67 -10.39
C THR A 366 -2.71 -7.63 -11.49
N ASP A 367 -3.19 -8.05 -12.65
CA ASP A 367 -3.42 -7.18 -13.82
C ASP A 367 -4.50 -6.12 -13.59
N SER A 368 -5.41 -6.34 -12.65
CA SER A 368 -6.43 -5.36 -12.32
C SER A 368 -5.93 -4.22 -11.40
N MET A 369 -4.82 -4.42 -10.68
CA MET A 369 -4.34 -3.47 -9.68
C MET A 369 -3.91 -2.11 -10.24
N PRO A 370 -3.19 -2.00 -11.38
CA PRO A 370 -2.86 -0.71 -11.97
C PRO A 370 -4.08 0.13 -12.35
N PHE A 371 -5.24 -0.51 -12.52
CA PHE A 371 -6.51 0.18 -12.80
C PHE A 371 -7.27 0.62 -11.54
N ALA A 372 -6.80 0.25 -10.35
CA ALA A 372 -7.38 0.65 -9.06
C ALA A 372 -7.01 2.11 -8.69
N SER A 373 -7.08 3.02 -9.64
CA SER A 373 -6.70 4.42 -9.48
C SER A 373 -7.53 5.35 -10.34
N SER A 374 -7.87 6.53 -9.80
CA SER A 374 -8.49 7.63 -10.55
C SER A 374 -7.48 8.53 -11.29
N LEU A 375 -6.18 8.29 -11.14
CA LEU A 375 -5.08 9.12 -11.67
C LEU A 375 -5.17 10.60 -11.28
N CYS A 376 -5.71 10.91 -10.10
CA CYS A 376 -5.90 12.31 -9.64
C CYS A 376 -4.61 13.03 -9.24
N GLY A 377 -3.48 12.32 -9.09
CA GLY A 377 -2.17 12.90 -8.74
C GLY A 377 -1.89 13.07 -7.24
N ALA A 378 -2.90 13.05 -6.36
CA ALA A 378 -2.73 13.31 -4.94
C ALA A 378 -1.68 12.42 -4.24
N CYS A 379 -1.51 11.17 -4.70
CA CYS A 379 -0.50 10.26 -4.16
C CYS A 379 0.94 10.68 -4.50
N TYR A 380 1.16 11.36 -5.63
CA TYR A 380 2.46 11.94 -5.98
C TYR A 380 2.77 13.18 -5.13
N GLU A 381 1.79 14.06 -4.99
CA GLU A 381 1.94 15.30 -4.22
C GLU A 381 2.37 15.05 -2.78
N VAL A 382 1.85 13.99 -2.14
CA VAL A 382 2.16 13.70 -0.73
C VAL A 382 3.35 12.77 -0.54
N CYS A 383 3.92 12.18 -1.59
CA CYS A 383 4.98 11.18 -1.46
C CYS A 383 6.28 11.81 -0.93
N PRO A 384 6.78 11.39 0.26
CA PRO A 384 7.98 11.98 0.85
C PRO A 384 9.28 11.62 0.14
N VAL A 385 9.23 10.70 -0.83
CA VAL A 385 10.36 10.24 -1.64
C VAL A 385 10.07 10.38 -3.15
N LEU A 386 9.16 11.27 -3.52
CA LEU A 386 8.86 11.71 -4.88
C LEU A 386 8.62 10.58 -5.89
N ILE A 387 7.85 9.54 -5.52
CA ILE A 387 7.43 8.50 -6.46
C ILE A 387 6.29 9.03 -7.31
N ASN A 388 6.49 9.16 -8.63
CA ASN A 388 5.41 9.52 -9.55
C ASN A 388 4.52 8.31 -9.84
N ILE A 389 3.69 7.95 -8.83
CA ILE A 389 2.78 6.81 -8.91
C ILE A 389 1.86 6.86 -10.14
N PRO A 390 1.25 8.01 -10.54
CA PRO A 390 0.44 8.09 -11.74
C PRO A 390 1.16 7.68 -13.02
N ASP A 391 2.42 8.07 -13.17
CA ASP A 391 3.24 7.72 -14.33
C ASP A 391 3.50 6.21 -14.40
N VAL A 392 3.93 5.63 -13.27
CA VAL A 392 4.12 4.17 -13.17
C VAL A 392 2.83 3.40 -13.42
N LEU A 393 1.68 3.91 -12.95
CA LEU A 393 0.38 3.28 -13.24
C LEU A 393 0.06 3.26 -14.73
N VAL A 394 0.34 4.34 -15.46
CA VAL A 394 0.12 4.40 -16.91
C VAL A 394 1.03 3.40 -17.62
N HIS A 395 2.31 3.36 -17.25
CA HIS A 395 3.28 2.40 -17.76
C HIS A 395 2.84 0.93 -17.54
N LEU A 396 2.42 0.60 -16.32
CA LEU A 396 1.93 -0.76 -16.02
C LEU A 396 0.63 -1.10 -16.77
N ARG A 397 -0.27 -0.14 -16.97
CA ARG A 397 -1.48 -0.36 -17.77
C ARG A 397 -1.15 -0.68 -19.21
N GLU A 398 -0.13 -0.05 -19.79
CA GLU A 398 0.39 -0.37 -21.12
C GLU A 398 0.92 -1.81 -21.14
N GLN A 399 1.76 -2.19 -20.18
CA GLN A 399 2.29 -3.57 -20.07
C GLN A 399 1.16 -4.61 -19.97
N VAL A 400 0.12 -4.36 -19.15
CA VAL A 400 -1.06 -5.25 -19.05
C VAL A 400 -1.78 -5.37 -20.39
N VAL A 401 -1.99 -4.26 -21.11
CA VAL A 401 -2.64 -4.29 -22.40
C VAL A 401 -1.80 -5.07 -23.41
N ASP A 402 -0.49 -4.88 -23.40
CA ASP A 402 0.44 -5.55 -24.32
C ASP A 402 0.56 -7.05 -24.03
N SER A 403 0.55 -7.47 -22.78
CA SER A 403 0.57 -8.89 -22.41
C SER A 403 -0.65 -9.68 -22.91
N HIS A 404 -1.76 -8.98 -23.15
CA HIS A 404 -2.99 -9.58 -23.70
C HIS A 404 -3.13 -9.41 -25.24
N ARG A 405 -2.14 -8.84 -25.94
CA ARG A 405 -2.16 -8.72 -27.41
C ARG A 405 -2.07 -10.11 -28.05
N GLY A 406 -2.96 -10.38 -28.99
CA GLY A 406 -3.02 -11.65 -29.71
C GLY A 406 -4.03 -12.66 -29.15
N GLY A 407 -4.67 -12.36 -28.00
CA GLY A 407 -5.80 -13.12 -27.50
C GLY A 407 -7.15 -12.70 -28.12
N VAL A 408 -8.24 -13.34 -27.69
CA VAL A 408 -9.60 -12.94 -28.08
C VAL A 408 -9.86 -11.52 -27.55
N PRO A 409 -10.22 -10.54 -28.42
CA PRO A 409 -10.42 -9.16 -28.02
C PRO A 409 -11.50 -9.05 -26.93
N GLY A 410 -11.13 -8.58 -25.75
CA GLY A 410 -12.09 -8.23 -24.70
C GLY A 410 -12.98 -7.04 -25.11
N ALA A 411 -14.10 -6.86 -24.42
CA ALA A 411 -15.05 -5.76 -24.71
C ALA A 411 -14.37 -4.36 -24.70
N LEU A 412 -13.40 -4.14 -23.82
CA LEU A 412 -12.64 -2.89 -23.77
C LEU A 412 -11.74 -2.72 -24.99
N GLN A 413 -11.05 -3.77 -25.42
CA GLN A 413 -10.19 -3.73 -26.62
C GLN A 413 -11.01 -3.48 -27.88
N ALA A 414 -12.16 -4.14 -28.01
CA ALA A 414 -13.09 -3.90 -29.13
C ALA A 414 -13.62 -2.44 -29.13
N ALA A 415 -13.97 -1.90 -27.95
CA ALA A 415 -14.40 -0.51 -27.80
C ALA A 415 -13.28 0.49 -28.18
N MET A 416 -12.04 0.24 -27.76
CA MET A 416 -10.88 1.09 -28.05
C MET A 416 -10.50 1.02 -29.55
N THR A 417 -10.59 -0.16 -30.17
CA THR A 417 -10.40 -0.33 -31.62
C THR A 417 -11.46 0.44 -32.38
N GLY A 418 -12.73 0.34 -31.97
CA GLY A 418 -13.83 1.10 -32.57
C GLY A 418 -13.64 2.61 -32.41
N ALA A 419 -13.21 3.07 -31.25
CA ALA A 419 -12.88 4.48 -31.00
C ALA A 419 -11.72 4.96 -31.91
N SER A 420 -10.63 4.20 -31.97
CA SER A 420 -9.47 4.50 -32.83
C SER A 420 -9.87 4.61 -34.31
N TRP A 421 -10.66 3.62 -34.77
CA TRP A 421 -11.17 3.65 -36.16
C TRP A 421 -12.04 4.89 -36.44
N THR A 422 -12.88 5.27 -35.49
CA THR A 422 -13.79 6.41 -35.58
C THR A 422 -13.04 7.74 -35.54
N LEU A 423 -12.11 7.88 -34.61
CA LEU A 423 -11.31 9.09 -34.39
C LEU A 423 -10.25 9.28 -35.50
N GLY A 424 -9.82 8.22 -36.15
CA GLY A 424 -8.84 8.22 -37.22
C GLY A 424 -9.34 8.87 -38.57
N GLY A 425 -10.60 9.39 -38.59
CA GLY A 425 -11.11 10.04 -39.81
C GLY A 425 -12.18 11.07 -39.53
N SER A 426 -12.01 12.28 -40.06
CA SER A 426 -12.96 13.40 -39.87
C SER A 426 -14.39 13.09 -40.32
N ARG A 427 -14.54 12.33 -41.41
CA ARG A 427 -15.87 11.92 -41.95
C ARG A 427 -16.55 10.89 -41.05
N LYS A 428 -15.76 9.93 -40.54
CA LYS A 428 -16.26 8.89 -39.59
C LYS A 428 -16.72 9.54 -38.29
N LEU A 429 -15.91 10.43 -37.70
CA LEU A 429 -16.25 11.18 -36.49
C LEU A 429 -17.51 12.03 -36.72
N ALA A 430 -17.67 12.73 -37.86
CA ALA A 430 -18.85 13.53 -38.17
C ALA A 430 -20.12 12.66 -38.26
N ALA A 431 -20.01 11.46 -38.84
CA ALA A 431 -21.14 10.51 -38.91
C ALA A 431 -21.55 10.04 -37.50
N LEU A 432 -20.56 9.67 -36.66
CA LEU A 432 -20.83 9.28 -35.26
C LEU A 432 -21.45 10.41 -34.44
N GLN A 433 -20.97 11.66 -34.61
CA GLN A 433 -21.55 12.83 -33.93
C GLN A 433 -23.00 13.09 -34.32
N LYS A 434 -23.35 12.88 -35.61
CA LYS A 434 -24.75 12.97 -36.08
C LYS A 434 -25.64 11.90 -35.42
N LEU A 435 -25.16 10.64 -35.37
CA LEU A 435 -25.88 9.53 -34.73
C LEU A 435 -26.03 9.77 -33.22
N ALA A 436 -24.98 10.23 -32.57
CA ALA A 436 -25.04 10.58 -31.13
C ALA A 436 -26.02 11.72 -30.85
N GLY A 437 -26.07 12.75 -31.71
CA GLY A 437 -27.07 13.82 -31.61
C GLY A 437 -28.52 13.32 -31.71
N LEU A 438 -28.76 12.36 -32.63
CA LEU A 438 -30.09 11.71 -32.75
C LEU A 438 -30.42 10.83 -31.53
N SER A 439 -29.44 10.08 -30.99
CA SER A 439 -29.66 9.28 -29.81
C SER A 439 -29.98 10.12 -28.55
N GLY A 440 -29.44 11.32 -28.48
CA GLY A 440 -29.76 12.28 -27.40
C GLY A 440 -31.22 12.72 -27.37
N LEU A 441 -31.93 12.69 -28.52
CA LEU A 441 -33.35 12.97 -28.60
C LEU A 441 -34.23 11.84 -28.03
N VAL A 442 -33.75 10.59 -28.16
CA VAL A 442 -34.48 9.38 -27.73
C VAL A 442 -34.17 9.02 -26.28
N LEU A 443 -32.91 9.13 -25.87
CA LEU A 443 -32.43 8.69 -24.56
C LEU A 443 -32.32 9.83 -23.53
N GLY A 444 -32.36 11.09 -23.98
CA GLY A 444 -32.21 12.27 -23.10
C GLY A 444 -33.46 12.50 -22.27
N ARG A 445 -33.28 12.74 -20.96
CA ARG A 445 -34.33 13.25 -20.06
C ARG A 445 -34.52 14.76 -20.29
N ARG A 446 -35.67 15.32 -19.82
CA ARG A 446 -36.01 16.75 -19.94
C ARG A 446 -34.95 17.72 -19.39
N GLY A 447 -33.96 17.25 -18.61
CA GLY A 447 -32.85 18.04 -18.09
C GLY A 447 -31.54 18.00 -18.89
N GLY A 448 -31.53 17.48 -20.11
CA GLY A 448 -30.31 17.45 -20.94
C GLY A 448 -29.28 16.39 -20.53
N SER A 449 -29.67 15.40 -19.72
CA SER A 449 -28.81 14.27 -19.32
C SER A 449 -29.44 12.92 -19.66
N ILE A 450 -28.58 11.90 -19.78
CA ILE A 450 -28.95 10.49 -19.95
C ILE A 450 -28.63 9.79 -18.62
N GLY A 451 -29.67 9.42 -17.86
CA GLY A 451 -29.50 8.80 -16.55
C GLY A 451 -29.22 7.29 -16.62
N ARG A 452 -29.54 6.62 -17.74
CA ARG A 452 -29.30 5.17 -17.90
C ARG A 452 -29.08 4.81 -19.35
N LEU A 453 -27.96 4.16 -19.61
CA LEU A 453 -27.64 3.57 -20.90
C LEU A 453 -27.96 2.06 -20.89
N PRO A 454 -28.28 1.44 -22.04
CA PRO A 454 -28.40 0.01 -22.16
C PRO A 454 -27.03 -0.70 -22.00
N ALA A 455 -27.05 -1.97 -21.63
CA ALA A 455 -25.80 -2.78 -21.61
C ALA A 455 -25.17 -2.86 -23.03
N PRO A 456 -23.85 -2.85 -23.14
CA PRO A 456 -22.83 -2.86 -22.10
C PRO A 456 -22.45 -1.47 -21.52
N LEU A 457 -23.03 -0.39 -22.06
CA LEU A 457 -22.71 0.99 -21.67
C LEU A 457 -23.35 1.42 -20.35
N SER A 458 -24.24 0.61 -19.77
CA SER A 458 -24.93 0.88 -18.49
C SER A 458 -23.95 1.16 -17.35
N ARG A 459 -22.78 0.52 -17.34
CA ARG A 459 -21.71 0.73 -16.33
C ARG A 459 -21.24 2.18 -16.27
N TRP A 460 -21.35 2.94 -17.35
CA TRP A 460 -21.00 4.36 -17.36
C TRP A 460 -22.01 5.21 -16.58
N THR A 461 -23.28 4.82 -16.63
CA THR A 461 -24.38 5.56 -15.98
C THR A 461 -24.79 4.98 -14.61
N ASP A 462 -24.13 3.91 -14.13
CA ASP A 462 -24.40 3.33 -12.80
C ASP A 462 -24.03 4.28 -11.64
N ALA A 463 -23.07 5.20 -11.87
CA ALA A 463 -22.56 6.12 -10.85
C ALA A 463 -22.61 7.60 -11.24
N ARG A 464 -23.06 7.93 -12.47
CA ARG A 464 -23.12 9.31 -12.98
C ARG A 464 -24.13 9.43 -14.12
N ASP A 465 -24.69 10.62 -14.29
CA ASP A 465 -25.44 10.95 -15.50
C ASP A 465 -24.49 11.31 -16.65
N LEU A 466 -24.86 10.92 -17.85
CA LEU A 466 -24.14 11.32 -19.07
C LEU A 466 -24.81 12.55 -19.65
N PRO A 467 -24.11 13.66 -19.92
CA PRO A 467 -24.66 14.78 -20.66
C PRO A 467 -25.19 14.31 -22.01
N ALA A 468 -26.40 14.71 -22.37
CA ALA A 468 -26.94 14.38 -23.68
C ALA A 468 -26.09 15.02 -24.78
N PRO A 469 -25.71 14.28 -25.85
CA PRO A 469 -24.95 14.84 -26.95
C PRO A 469 -25.67 16.07 -27.54
N PRO A 470 -24.94 17.15 -27.83
CA PRO A 470 -25.52 18.34 -28.41
C PRO A 470 -26.10 18.04 -29.81
N ARG A 471 -27.19 18.70 -30.17
CA ARG A 471 -27.82 18.54 -31.50
C ARG A 471 -26.93 19.01 -32.64
N GLU A 472 -26.12 20.02 -32.38
CA GLU A 472 -25.11 20.54 -33.29
C GLU A 472 -23.71 20.20 -32.82
N SER A 473 -22.86 19.59 -33.67
CA SER A 473 -21.48 19.33 -33.28
C SER A 473 -20.67 20.63 -33.21
N PHE A 474 -19.64 20.69 -32.39
CA PHE A 474 -18.74 21.84 -32.28
C PHE A 474 -18.20 22.30 -33.64
N ARG A 475 -17.82 21.38 -34.53
CA ARG A 475 -17.32 21.71 -35.87
C ARG A 475 -18.38 22.43 -36.73
N ARG A 476 -19.65 22.02 -36.64
CA ARG A 476 -20.74 22.69 -37.39
C ARG A 476 -21.02 24.06 -36.80
N TRP A 477 -21.08 24.14 -35.49
CA TRP A 477 -21.24 25.41 -34.77
C TRP A 477 -20.12 26.39 -35.13
N TRP A 478 -18.84 25.92 -35.07
CA TRP A 478 -17.66 26.71 -35.41
C TRP A 478 -17.70 27.24 -36.83
N ALA A 479 -18.02 26.37 -37.79
CA ALA A 479 -18.14 26.78 -39.21
C ALA A 479 -19.30 27.76 -39.47
N ARG A 480 -20.42 27.61 -38.73
CA ARG A 480 -21.59 28.49 -38.87
C ARG A 480 -21.37 29.87 -38.22
N THR A 481 -20.56 29.95 -37.19
CA THR A 481 -20.34 31.16 -36.40
C THR A 481 -19.02 31.87 -36.75
N ASP A 482 -18.36 31.49 -37.84
CA ASP A 482 -17.05 32.02 -38.23
C ASP A 482 -16.06 32.06 -37.06
N GLY A 483 -15.83 30.91 -36.46
CA GLY A 483 -14.94 30.79 -35.33
C GLY A 483 -15.50 31.32 -34.00
N GLY A 484 -16.83 31.34 -33.86
CA GLY A 484 -17.51 31.84 -32.65
C GLY A 484 -17.76 33.34 -32.62
N ARG A 485 -17.31 34.08 -33.64
CA ARG A 485 -17.44 35.55 -33.71
C ARG A 485 -18.87 36.05 -33.95
N GLY A 486 -19.75 35.20 -34.43
CA GLY A 486 -21.16 35.54 -34.74
C GLY A 486 -22.18 35.08 -33.69
N ASP A 487 -21.79 34.46 -32.59
CA ASP A 487 -22.74 33.90 -31.62
C ASP A 487 -22.84 34.77 -30.35
N THR A 488 -23.80 35.67 -30.38
CA THR A 488 -24.14 36.52 -29.21
C THR A 488 -24.99 35.77 -28.15
N ARG A 489 -25.36 34.50 -28.40
CA ARG A 489 -26.15 33.69 -27.44
C ARG A 489 -25.30 33.00 -26.34
N SER A 490 -23.98 32.97 -26.49
CA SER A 490 -23.09 32.34 -25.50
C SER A 490 -22.77 33.20 -24.27
N ALA A 491 -23.30 34.42 -24.17
CA ALA A 491 -23.06 35.32 -23.02
C ALA A 491 -23.97 35.05 -21.80
N GLN A 492 -24.84 34.07 -21.85
CA GLN A 492 -25.66 33.66 -20.70
C GLN A 492 -25.26 32.31 -20.13
N ILE A 493 -24.02 32.22 -19.65
CA ILE A 493 -23.67 31.22 -18.64
C ILE A 493 -24.20 31.76 -17.31
N SER A 494 -25.36 31.29 -16.87
CA SER A 494 -25.85 31.52 -15.50
C SER A 494 -24.79 31.04 -14.53
N PRO A 495 -24.39 31.88 -13.57
CA PRO A 495 -23.49 31.42 -12.51
C PRO A 495 -24.21 30.28 -11.74
N LEU A 496 -23.51 29.19 -11.53
CA LEU A 496 -23.90 28.15 -10.60
C LEU A 496 -23.94 28.77 -9.19
N THR A 497 -25.06 29.33 -8.83
CA THR A 497 -25.33 29.70 -7.44
C THR A 497 -25.48 28.41 -6.65
N GLY A 498 -24.42 28.01 -5.98
CA GLY A 498 -24.49 27.07 -4.89
C GLY A 498 -25.37 27.67 -3.79
N GLN A 499 -26.51 27.08 -3.56
CA GLN A 499 -27.19 27.18 -2.29
C GLN A 499 -27.23 25.80 -1.67
N ASP A 500 -26.39 25.65 -0.67
CA ASP A 500 -26.58 24.69 0.41
C ASP A 500 -28.01 24.83 0.97
N LYS A 501 -28.75 23.74 0.97
CA LYS A 501 -29.84 23.56 1.93
C LYS A 501 -29.82 22.14 2.46
N LYS A 502 -29.42 22.07 3.76
CA LYS A 502 -29.72 21.11 4.82
C LYS A 502 -29.54 19.62 4.54
#